data_0ae66444f31eff2f520ad7c014ff670b
#
_entry.id   0ae66444f31eff2f520ad7c014ff670b
#
_cell.length_a   1.000
_cell.length_b   1.000
_cell.length_c   1.000
_cell.angle_alpha   90.00
_cell.angle_beta   90.00
_cell.angle_gamma   90.00
#
_symmetry.space_group_name_H-M   'P 1'
#
loop_
_entity.id
_entity.type
_entity.pdbx_description
1 polymer ?
#
loop_
_entity_poly.entity_id
_entity_poly.type
_entity_poly.pdbx_seq_one_letter_code
_entity_poly.pdbx_strand_id
1 'polypeptide(L)'
;VEVFADGVSIDNNSYNYGSTSDAWISVVLNWDGSGLDITYNGNLLANNLATPGFVPKAGDRFAFSARTGGATQNTYLDDLSFLTTTATPIFTGGPVINEFVADNDESLEDEDLGTPDWLEIYNGQSASQNLDGYYLTNDIAQKTMWRVPAVTMEAYEYLTIFASEKDRLAINSPLHTNFSLPKEGGYLALVAPDGVTVVTEFSYSAQAGDVAYGELGQNRNLGFLETLTPNPINSGVQAVGPPAEDVQFDQTGGVFSTSTTLAILPTISPAAVVRYTTNGTIPTETSPVYSSAFNISNTTTVRARVFEAGRLPGEIKSRTLIELNSNVQNFTSNLPIVIVDAAGVNIDLANNPGASRPFRPVYTVVIDRDSVDGLARINGLPDFTGRGGMHVRGQSSSGFPKKQYAWETWTNEDADKNVSILGMPSESDWILYAPYSDKTLMRNALVYESARELRGNFGGVRTRYVEVFFNSNGGTVSLADYRGVYVMMEKIKRDKERVDVEKLSNLVTDPALITGGYIFKKDKGPYSSPWNTATENIPLDMHYPEKPNAAQFNYLTG
;
A
#
# COMPACT_ATOMS: atom_id res chain seq x y z
N VAL A 1 17.28 -23.00 13.72
CA VAL A 1 15.90 -22.70 13.26
C VAL A 1 15.01 -22.84 14.50
N GLU A 2 14.24 -21.84 14.79
CA GLU A 2 13.18 -21.88 15.78
C GLU A 2 11.85 -21.78 15.04
N VAL A 3 10.87 -22.58 15.43
CA VAL A 3 9.54 -22.57 14.81
C VAL A 3 8.54 -22.08 15.83
N PHE A 4 7.73 -21.10 15.43
CA PHE A 4 6.67 -20.53 16.25
C PHE A 4 5.32 -20.71 15.56
N ALA A 5 4.29 -21.03 16.34
CA ALA A 5 2.90 -20.94 15.92
C ALA A 5 2.17 -20.00 16.90
N ASP A 6 1.44 -19.00 16.35
CA ASP A 6 0.75 -17.96 17.13
C ASP A 6 1.62 -17.31 18.23
N GLY A 7 2.90 -17.09 17.92
CA GLY A 7 3.85 -16.51 18.87
C GLY A 7 4.37 -17.46 19.96
N VAL A 8 3.97 -18.71 19.93
CA VAL A 8 4.46 -19.75 20.84
C VAL A 8 5.51 -20.60 20.13
N SER A 9 6.70 -20.76 20.74
CA SER A 9 7.72 -21.66 20.21
C SER A 9 7.24 -23.10 20.28
N ILE A 10 7.16 -23.76 19.12
CA ILE A 10 6.76 -25.16 19.00
C ILE A 10 7.94 -26.10 18.79
N ASP A 11 9.13 -25.56 18.48
CA ASP A 11 10.38 -26.30 18.41
C ASP A 11 11.52 -25.47 19.03
N ASN A 12 12.12 -25.98 20.09
CA ASN A 12 13.25 -25.38 20.81
C ASN A 12 14.61 -25.95 20.37
N ASN A 13 14.67 -26.76 19.34
CA ASN A 13 15.91 -27.32 18.87
C ASN A 13 16.72 -26.25 18.12
N SER A 14 17.88 -25.90 18.64
CA SER A 14 18.84 -25.06 17.94
C SER A 14 19.63 -25.91 16.95
N TYR A 15 19.29 -25.83 15.70
CA TYR A 15 20.07 -26.44 14.62
C TYR A 15 21.25 -25.53 14.28
N ASN A 16 22.44 -25.93 14.65
CA ASN A 16 23.67 -25.16 14.43
C ASN A 16 24.33 -25.62 13.13
N TYR A 17 23.97 -25.03 12.01
CA TYR A 17 24.62 -25.27 10.73
C TYR A 17 25.53 -24.09 10.41
N GLY A 18 26.79 -24.23 10.78
CA GLY A 18 27.82 -23.28 10.38
C GLY A 18 28.08 -23.39 8.87
N SER A 19 27.54 -22.50 8.09
CA SER A 19 28.06 -22.24 6.75
C SER A 19 29.04 -21.07 6.85
N THR A 20 30.29 -21.35 6.47
CA THR A 20 31.37 -20.34 6.34
C THR A 20 31.51 -19.85 4.90
N SER A 21 30.57 -20.18 4.02
CA SER A 21 30.60 -19.79 2.60
C SER A 21 29.46 -18.85 2.24
N ASP A 22 29.73 -17.93 1.33
CA ASP A 22 28.74 -17.04 0.69
C ASP A 22 27.87 -17.80 -0.34
N ALA A 23 27.57 -19.07 -0.12
CA ALA A 23 26.79 -19.89 -1.02
C ALA A 23 25.29 -19.78 -0.68
N TRP A 24 24.45 -19.72 -1.70
CA TRP A 24 23.01 -19.86 -1.57
C TRP A 24 22.65 -21.24 -1.02
N ILE A 25 21.75 -21.27 -0.06
CA ILE A 25 21.33 -22.48 0.62
C ILE A 25 19.83 -22.63 0.44
N SER A 26 19.41 -23.78 -0.08
CA SER A 26 18.00 -24.12 -0.22
C SER A 26 17.39 -24.43 1.15
N VAL A 27 16.28 -23.77 1.46
CA VAL A 27 15.42 -24.09 2.60
C VAL A 27 14.05 -24.48 2.07
N VAL A 28 13.60 -25.69 2.37
CA VAL A 28 12.27 -26.16 1.98
C VAL A 28 11.44 -26.37 3.23
N LEU A 29 10.29 -25.74 3.29
CA LEU A 29 9.28 -25.93 4.30
C LEU A 29 8.10 -26.64 3.63
N ASN A 30 7.80 -27.85 4.05
CA ASN A 30 6.65 -28.60 3.57
C ASN A 30 5.69 -28.81 4.72
N TRP A 31 4.48 -28.37 4.55
CA TRP A 31 3.45 -28.53 5.56
C TRP A 31 2.25 -29.27 4.99
N ASP A 32 1.94 -30.40 5.61
CA ASP A 32 0.80 -31.23 5.24
C ASP A 32 -0.07 -31.63 6.46
N GLY A 33 -1.01 -32.53 6.27
CA GLY A 33 -1.90 -32.99 7.34
C GLY A 33 -1.19 -33.75 8.48
N SER A 34 0.08 -34.10 8.33
CA SER A 34 0.88 -34.79 9.34
C SER A 34 1.78 -33.84 10.15
N GLY A 35 2.03 -32.63 9.64
CA GLY A 35 2.83 -31.60 10.33
C GLY A 35 3.72 -30.81 9.38
N LEU A 36 4.70 -30.10 9.94
CA LEU A 36 5.68 -29.30 9.24
C LEU A 36 6.99 -30.07 9.08
N ASP A 37 7.44 -30.25 7.83
CA ASP A 37 8.78 -30.73 7.50
C ASP A 37 9.69 -29.55 7.19
N ILE A 38 10.92 -29.59 7.65
CA ILE A 38 11.93 -28.58 7.38
C ILE A 38 13.17 -29.25 6.79
N THR A 39 13.52 -28.88 5.57
CA THR A 39 14.75 -29.30 4.92
C THR A 39 15.67 -28.11 4.71
N TYR A 40 16.92 -28.23 5.10
CA TYR A 40 17.96 -27.21 4.95
C TYR A 40 19.16 -27.80 4.22
N ASN A 41 19.51 -27.21 3.09
CA ASN A 41 20.60 -27.71 2.22
C ASN A 41 20.51 -29.22 1.92
N GLY A 42 19.29 -29.69 1.63
CA GLY A 42 19.00 -31.10 1.36
C GLY A 42 18.95 -32.02 2.59
N ASN A 43 19.23 -31.52 3.80
CA ASN A 43 19.14 -32.30 5.03
C ASN A 43 17.81 -32.06 5.74
N LEU A 44 17.08 -33.12 6.06
CA LEU A 44 15.84 -33.04 6.82
C LEU A 44 16.14 -32.68 8.28
N LEU A 45 15.68 -31.49 8.72
CA LEU A 45 15.86 -30.96 10.09
C LEU A 45 14.71 -31.35 11.01
N ALA A 46 13.50 -31.24 10.50
CA ALA A 46 12.28 -31.61 11.20
C ALA A 46 11.41 -32.44 10.26
N ASN A 47 10.75 -33.45 10.80
CA ASN A 47 9.84 -34.34 10.09
C ASN A 47 8.53 -34.42 10.86
N ASN A 48 7.44 -34.03 10.23
CA ASN A 48 6.10 -34.02 10.82
C ASN A 48 6.04 -33.27 12.17
N LEU A 49 6.71 -32.13 12.26
CA LEU A 49 6.68 -31.30 13.48
C LEU A 49 5.23 -30.88 13.75
N ALA A 50 4.71 -31.29 14.89
CA ALA A 50 3.34 -30.98 15.24
C ALA A 50 3.12 -29.46 15.40
N THR A 51 2.12 -28.93 14.74
CA THR A 51 1.71 -27.51 14.81
C THR A 51 0.32 -27.39 15.45
N PRO A 52 0.17 -27.70 16.77
CA PRO A 52 -1.14 -27.77 17.40
C PRO A 52 -1.84 -26.42 17.38
N GLY A 53 -3.10 -26.44 16.94
CA GLY A 53 -3.92 -25.23 16.88
C GLY A 53 -3.75 -24.37 15.63
N PHE A 54 -2.75 -24.65 14.79
CA PHE A 54 -2.60 -23.94 13.52
C PHE A 54 -3.25 -24.70 12.39
N VAL A 55 -4.16 -24.05 11.71
CA VAL A 55 -4.79 -24.49 10.46
C VAL A 55 -4.54 -23.39 9.44
N PRO A 56 -3.82 -23.67 8.33
CA PRO A 56 -3.60 -22.66 7.30
C PRO A 56 -4.92 -22.11 6.78
N LYS A 57 -5.02 -20.81 6.66
CA LYS A 57 -6.20 -20.15 6.08
C LYS A 57 -5.76 -19.04 5.14
N ALA A 58 -6.63 -18.66 4.23
CA ALA A 58 -6.42 -17.54 3.34
C ALA A 58 -6.11 -16.27 4.14
N GLY A 59 -5.06 -15.54 3.75
CA GLY A 59 -4.60 -14.33 4.43
C GLY A 59 -3.54 -14.56 5.50
N ASP A 60 -3.14 -15.79 5.79
CA ASP A 60 -2.00 -16.06 6.66
C ASP A 60 -0.72 -15.51 6.04
N ARG A 61 0.11 -14.91 6.88
CA ARG A 61 1.38 -14.30 6.46
C ARG A 61 2.56 -15.09 7.00
N PHE A 62 3.55 -15.31 6.15
CA PHE A 62 4.81 -15.89 6.56
C PHE A 62 5.82 -14.79 6.81
N ALA A 63 6.54 -14.87 7.93
CA ALA A 63 7.64 -13.97 8.23
C ALA A 63 8.93 -14.78 8.32
N PHE A 64 9.95 -14.33 7.61
CA PHE A 64 11.29 -14.89 7.69
C PHE A 64 12.17 -13.92 8.47
N SER A 65 12.87 -14.42 9.47
CA SER A 65 13.85 -13.65 10.19
C SER A 65 15.14 -14.44 10.35
N ALA A 66 16.28 -13.76 10.28
CA ALA A 66 17.57 -14.34 10.59
C ALA A 66 18.16 -13.59 11.78
N ARG A 67 18.71 -14.34 12.73
CA ARG A 67 19.42 -13.80 13.89
C ARG A 67 20.87 -14.27 13.84
N THR A 68 21.79 -13.32 13.83
CA THR A 68 23.22 -13.60 14.04
C THR A 68 23.54 -13.51 15.53
N GLY A 69 24.39 -14.41 16.04
CA GLY A 69 24.90 -14.33 17.41
C GLY A 69 25.76 -13.09 17.65
N GLY A 70 26.99 -13.23 18.06
CA GLY A 70 27.90 -12.09 18.30
C GLY A 70 28.60 -11.51 17.05
N ALA A 71 28.30 -11.99 15.84
CA ALA A 71 28.89 -11.52 14.58
C ALA A 71 27.86 -10.88 13.66
N THR A 72 28.29 -9.91 12.85
CA THR A 72 27.43 -9.29 11.82
C THR A 72 27.46 -10.14 10.56
N GLN A 73 26.29 -10.55 10.08
CA GLN A 73 26.13 -11.26 8.82
C GLN A 73 24.91 -10.67 8.09
N ASN A 74 25.03 -10.45 6.80
CA ASN A 74 23.89 -10.14 5.94
C ASN A 74 23.21 -11.45 5.55
N THR A 75 21.88 -11.48 5.67
CA THR A 75 21.07 -12.60 5.21
C THR A 75 20.22 -12.12 4.06
N TYR A 76 20.28 -12.81 2.95
CA TYR A 76 19.50 -12.54 1.75
C TYR A 76 18.51 -13.67 1.55
N LEU A 77 17.32 -13.34 1.06
CA LEU A 77 16.33 -14.30 0.57
C LEU A 77 16.18 -14.07 -0.92
N ASP A 78 16.21 -15.14 -1.69
CA ASP A 78 16.02 -15.14 -3.13
C ASP A 78 15.24 -16.39 -3.55
N ASP A 79 14.65 -16.39 -4.73
CA ASP A 79 13.86 -17.51 -5.26
C ASP A 79 12.79 -18.02 -4.28
N LEU A 80 12.08 -17.11 -3.60
CA LEU A 80 11.05 -17.49 -2.65
C LEU A 80 9.83 -18.02 -3.41
N SER A 81 9.56 -19.32 -3.28
CA SER A 81 8.42 -19.97 -3.90
C SER A 81 7.50 -20.53 -2.81
N PHE A 82 6.21 -20.25 -2.90
CA PHE A 82 5.18 -20.88 -2.08
C PHE A 82 4.34 -21.80 -2.96
N LEU A 83 4.42 -23.10 -2.72
CA LEU A 83 3.58 -24.08 -3.37
C LEU A 83 2.57 -24.63 -2.36
N THR A 84 1.29 -24.41 -2.56
CA THR A 84 0.24 -25.05 -1.75
C THR A 84 -0.28 -26.29 -2.49
N THR A 85 0.04 -27.47 -1.99
CA THR A 85 -0.41 -28.74 -2.62
C THR A 85 -1.81 -29.19 -2.23
N THR A 86 -2.50 -28.46 -1.36
CA THR A 86 -3.83 -28.82 -0.83
C THR A 86 -4.99 -28.05 -1.45
N ALA A 87 -4.75 -27.06 -2.28
CA ALA A 87 -5.81 -26.54 -3.12
C ALA A 87 -6.07 -27.59 -4.22
N THR A 88 -7.09 -28.39 -4.09
CA THR A 88 -7.66 -29.07 -5.25
C THR A 88 -7.83 -27.99 -6.30
N PRO A 89 -7.27 -28.15 -7.53
CA PRO A 89 -7.40 -27.11 -8.54
C PRO A 89 -8.85 -26.73 -8.66
N ILE A 90 -9.17 -25.45 -8.52
CA ILE A 90 -10.55 -24.96 -8.55
C ILE A 90 -11.20 -25.31 -9.87
N PHE A 91 -10.37 -25.46 -10.90
CA PHE A 91 -10.78 -25.85 -12.24
C PHE A 91 -9.66 -26.65 -12.90
N THR A 92 -10.00 -27.80 -13.49
CA THR A 92 -9.07 -28.71 -14.19
C THR A 92 -9.18 -28.62 -15.71
N GLY A 93 -9.82 -27.58 -16.22
CA GLY A 93 -9.98 -27.33 -17.65
C GLY A 93 -8.82 -26.54 -18.27
N GLY A 94 -8.97 -26.19 -19.56
CA GLY A 94 -8.02 -25.35 -20.30
C GLY A 94 -7.94 -23.91 -19.77
N PRO A 95 -7.21 -23.02 -20.46
CA PRO A 95 -7.07 -21.63 -20.03
C PRO A 95 -8.45 -20.96 -19.97
N VAL A 96 -8.70 -20.22 -18.90
CA VAL A 96 -9.96 -19.49 -18.67
C VAL A 96 -9.66 -18.10 -18.15
N ILE A 97 -10.54 -17.12 -18.42
CA ILE A 97 -10.48 -15.86 -17.71
C ILE A 97 -10.96 -16.13 -16.28
N ASN A 98 -10.15 -15.78 -15.30
CA ASN A 98 -10.36 -16.02 -13.87
C ASN A 98 -11.02 -14.82 -13.19
N GLU A 99 -10.48 -13.63 -13.42
CA GLU A 99 -11.03 -12.36 -12.94
C GLU A 99 -10.66 -11.21 -13.88
N PHE A 100 -11.34 -10.08 -13.73
CA PHE A 100 -10.98 -8.82 -14.39
C PHE A 100 -11.42 -7.61 -13.56
N VAL A 101 -10.79 -6.47 -13.81
CA VAL A 101 -11.15 -5.15 -13.28
C VAL A 101 -11.35 -4.21 -14.47
N ALA A 102 -12.55 -3.66 -14.61
CA ALA A 102 -12.92 -2.74 -15.68
C ALA A 102 -13.05 -1.27 -15.23
N ASP A 103 -12.58 -0.94 -14.05
CA ASP A 103 -12.43 0.40 -13.50
C ASP A 103 -11.25 0.36 -12.51
N ASN A 104 -10.04 0.35 -13.07
CA ASN A 104 -8.82 0.28 -12.27
C ASN A 104 -8.32 1.69 -11.94
N ASP A 105 -8.59 2.14 -10.73
CA ASP A 105 -8.14 3.44 -10.24
C ASP A 105 -6.72 3.35 -9.62
N GLU A 106 -6.47 2.37 -8.73
CA GLU A 106 -5.22 2.25 -7.97
C GLU A 106 -4.77 0.79 -7.75
N SER A 107 -5.49 -0.22 -8.29
CA SER A 107 -5.26 -1.62 -7.91
C SER A 107 -4.00 -2.25 -8.50
N LEU A 108 -3.70 -1.94 -9.75
CA LEU A 108 -2.53 -2.50 -10.45
C LEU A 108 -1.97 -1.49 -11.45
N GLU A 109 -0.68 -1.17 -11.31
CA GLU A 109 0.04 -0.31 -12.25
C GLU A 109 0.69 -1.16 -13.35
N ASP A 110 0.68 -0.65 -14.59
CA ASP A 110 1.48 -1.20 -15.68
C ASP A 110 2.93 -0.69 -15.66
N GLU A 111 3.75 -1.13 -16.60
CA GLU A 111 5.16 -0.72 -16.70
C GLU A 111 5.36 0.78 -17.01
N ASP A 112 4.31 1.46 -17.47
CA ASP A 112 4.31 2.92 -17.68
C ASP A 112 3.83 3.68 -16.44
N LEU A 113 3.52 2.97 -15.33
CA LEU A 113 2.88 3.47 -14.10
C LEU A 113 1.52 4.14 -14.37
N GLY A 114 0.79 3.64 -15.34
CA GLY A 114 -0.62 3.91 -15.51
C GLY A 114 -1.42 2.80 -14.81
N THR A 115 -2.69 3.07 -14.59
CA THR A 115 -3.64 2.11 -14.01
C THR A 115 -4.70 1.69 -15.04
N PRO A 116 -4.30 1.03 -16.15
CA PRO A 116 -5.29 0.54 -17.10
C PRO A 116 -6.06 -0.64 -16.51
N ASP A 117 -7.25 -0.89 -17.05
CA ASP A 117 -8.00 -2.10 -16.77
C ASP A 117 -7.16 -3.35 -17.00
N TRP A 118 -7.49 -4.43 -16.33
CA TRP A 118 -6.76 -5.68 -16.48
C TRP A 118 -7.67 -6.90 -16.38
N LEU A 119 -7.19 -8.00 -16.92
CA LEU A 119 -7.81 -9.31 -16.80
C LEU A 119 -6.75 -10.36 -16.48
N GLU A 120 -7.18 -11.47 -15.91
CA GLU A 120 -6.32 -12.59 -15.57
C GLU A 120 -6.79 -13.87 -16.25
N ILE A 121 -5.86 -14.57 -16.89
CA ILE A 121 -6.08 -15.92 -17.43
C ILE A 121 -5.46 -16.93 -16.46
N TYR A 122 -6.18 -17.99 -16.15
CA TYR A 122 -5.73 -19.11 -15.33
C TYR A 122 -5.60 -20.39 -16.17
N ASN A 123 -4.45 -21.06 -16.07
CA ASN A 123 -4.27 -22.41 -16.60
C ASN A 123 -4.66 -23.45 -15.54
N GLY A 124 -5.88 -23.98 -15.61
CA GLY A 124 -6.37 -24.99 -14.65
C GLY A 124 -5.85 -26.40 -14.88
N GLN A 125 -4.90 -26.62 -15.80
CA GLN A 125 -4.36 -27.95 -16.12
C GLN A 125 -3.10 -28.27 -15.31
N SER A 126 -2.83 -29.55 -15.12
CA SER A 126 -1.59 -30.07 -14.52
C SER A 126 -0.43 -30.13 -15.51
N ALA A 127 -0.56 -29.54 -16.69
CA ALA A 127 0.43 -29.43 -17.73
C ALA A 127 0.53 -28.00 -18.23
N SER A 128 1.69 -27.62 -18.77
CA SER A 128 1.86 -26.31 -19.40
C SER A 128 0.93 -26.16 -20.62
N GLN A 129 0.45 -24.92 -20.85
CA GLN A 129 -0.47 -24.56 -21.91
C GLN A 129 0.09 -23.39 -22.71
N ASN A 130 0.20 -23.58 -24.03
CA ASN A 130 0.58 -22.49 -24.92
C ASN A 130 -0.68 -21.74 -25.36
N LEU A 131 -0.66 -20.41 -25.22
CA LEU A 131 -1.77 -19.53 -25.59
C LEU A 131 -1.66 -19.01 -27.03
N ASP A 132 -0.67 -19.44 -27.81
CA ASP A 132 -0.54 -18.99 -29.22
C ASP A 132 -1.81 -19.26 -30.01
N GLY A 133 -2.32 -18.21 -30.64
CA GLY A 133 -3.53 -18.28 -31.47
C GLY A 133 -4.85 -18.18 -30.74
N TYR A 134 -4.87 -18.16 -29.40
CA TYR A 134 -6.07 -17.73 -28.68
C TYR A 134 -6.34 -16.25 -28.93
N TYR A 135 -7.58 -15.84 -28.72
CA TYR A 135 -7.99 -14.44 -28.90
C TYR A 135 -8.71 -13.94 -27.66
N LEU A 136 -8.49 -12.66 -27.34
CA LEU A 136 -9.31 -11.92 -26.39
C LEU A 136 -10.16 -10.89 -27.15
N THR A 137 -11.38 -10.70 -26.66
CA THR A 137 -12.31 -9.73 -27.26
C THR A 137 -13.26 -9.13 -26.22
N ASN A 138 -13.56 -7.84 -26.39
CA ASN A 138 -14.64 -7.16 -25.68
C ASN A 138 -15.91 -6.97 -26.55
N ASP A 139 -15.93 -7.57 -27.77
CA ASP A 139 -17.04 -7.50 -28.71
C ASP A 139 -17.42 -8.90 -29.21
N ILE A 140 -18.62 -9.35 -28.88
CA ILE A 140 -19.17 -10.66 -29.31
C ILE A 140 -19.20 -10.84 -30.83
N ALA A 141 -19.27 -9.74 -31.59
CA ALA A 141 -19.29 -9.77 -33.05
C ALA A 141 -17.87 -9.89 -33.65
N GLN A 142 -16.82 -9.62 -32.87
CA GLN A 142 -15.42 -9.61 -33.32
C GLN A 142 -14.58 -10.59 -32.49
N LYS A 143 -14.86 -11.87 -32.59
CA LYS A 143 -14.22 -12.93 -31.77
C LYS A 143 -12.70 -13.03 -31.89
N THR A 144 -12.10 -12.48 -32.94
CA THR A 144 -10.64 -12.50 -33.21
C THR A 144 -10.00 -11.12 -33.05
N MET A 145 -10.51 -10.28 -32.14
CA MET A 145 -10.13 -8.88 -31.99
C MET A 145 -8.66 -8.70 -31.61
N TRP A 146 -8.17 -9.41 -30.61
CA TRP A 146 -6.78 -9.37 -30.19
C TRP A 146 -6.22 -10.78 -30.06
N ARG A 147 -5.17 -11.08 -30.81
CA ARG A 147 -4.51 -12.38 -30.77
C ARG A 147 -3.50 -12.44 -29.65
N VAL A 148 -3.66 -13.40 -28.74
CA VAL A 148 -2.69 -13.68 -27.69
C VAL A 148 -1.37 -14.14 -28.33
N PRO A 149 -0.20 -13.57 -27.97
CA PRO A 149 1.09 -14.02 -28.46
C PRO A 149 1.44 -15.41 -27.93
N ALA A 150 2.54 -16.00 -28.43
CA ALA A 150 2.99 -17.35 -28.08
C ALA A 150 3.54 -17.42 -26.64
N VAL A 151 2.71 -17.13 -25.64
CA VAL A 151 3.02 -17.29 -24.22
C VAL A 151 2.71 -18.70 -23.79
N THR A 152 3.63 -19.33 -23.05
CA THR A 152 3.40 -20.61 -22.39
C THR A 152 3.14 -20.36 -20.91
N MET A 153 2.01 -20.79 -20.43
CA MET A 153 1.65 -20.81 -19.00
C MET A 153 2.01 -22.18 -18.43
N GLU A 154 2.69 -22.22 -17.30
CA GLU A 154 2.95 -23.46 -16.60
C GLU A 154 1.67 -24.05 -15.97
N ALA A 155 1.76 -25.25 -15.41
CA ALA A 155 0.65 -25.87 -14.71
C ALA A 155 0.16 -24.97 -13.56
N TYR A 156 -1.15 -24.67 -13.54
CA TYR A 156 -1.80 -23.85 -12.51
C TYR A 156 -1.29 -22.40 -12.41
N GLU A 157 -0.69 -21.88 -13.46
CA GLU A 157 -0.19 -20.50 -13.54
C GLU A 157 -1.30 -19.50 -13.86
N TYR A 158 -1.10 -18.28 -13.41
CA TYR A 158 -1.93 -17.11 -13.70
C TYR A 158 -1.16 -16.15 -14.61
N LEU A 159 -1.85 -15.53 -15.56
CA LEU A 159 -1.30 -14.54 -16.47
C LEU A 159 -2.16 -13.28 -16.47
N THR A 160 -1.62 -12.20 -15.95
CA THR A 160 -2.26 -10.88 -16.02
C THR A 160 -2.00 -10.23 -17.37
N ILE A 161 -3.04 -9.67 -17.98
CA ILE A 161 -3.01 -8.92 -19.25
C ILE A 161 -3.72 -7.59 -19.04
N PHE A 162 -3.09 -6.49 -19.41
CA PHE A 162 -3.69 -5.16 -19.32
C PHE A 162 -4.62 -4.88 -20.51
N ALA A 163 -5.85 -4.46 -20.24
CA ALA A 163 -6.81 -4.03 -21.25
C ALA A 163 -6.69 -2.51 -21.45
N SER A 164 -5.70 -2.05 -22.23
CA SER A 164 -5.21 -0.67 -22.22
C SER A 164 -5.16 0.02 -23.59
N GLU A 165 -5.59 -0.65 -24.66
CA GLU A 165 -5.48 -0.17 -26.06
C GLU A 165 -4.03 0.02 -26.58
N LYS A 166 -2.99 -0.35 -25.79
CA LYS A 166 -1.58 -0.16 -26.16
C LYS A 166 -1.06 -1.19 -27.16
N ASP A 167 -1.75 -2.31 -27.36
CA ASP A 167 -1.42 -3.40 -28.30
C ASP A 167 0.02 -3.90 -28.20
N ARG A 168 0.48 -4.23 -26.99
CA ARG A 168 1.85 -4.72 -26.71
C ARG A 168 1.86 -6.25 -26.64
N LEU A 169 2.67 -6.87 -27.51
CA LEU A 169 2.71 -8.32 -27.72
C LEU A 169 4.04 -8.97 -27.29
N ALA A 170 4.96 -8.23 -26.70
CA ALA A 170 6.28 -8.75 -26.32
C ALA A 170 6.17 -9.71 -25.12
N ILE A 171 6.45 -11.00 -25.32
CA ILE A 171 6.25 -12.07 -24.34
C ILE A 171 7.10 -11.98 -23.06
N ASN A 172 8.14 -11.15 -23.05
CA ASN A 172 9.00 -10.90 -21.88
C ASN A 172 8.68 -9.57 -21.17
N SER A 173 7.54 -9.00 -21.47
CA SER A 173 7.03 -7.75 -20.91
C SER A 173 5.54 -7.89 -20.63
N PRO A 174 4.94 -7.04 -19.80
CA PRO A 174 3.50 -7.04 -19.63
C PRO A 174 2.76 -6.96 -20.97
N LEU A 175 1.75 -7.79 -21.12
CA LEU A 175 0.93 -7.83 -22.32
C LEU A 175 -0.20 -6.80 -22.22
N HIS A 176 -0.50 -6.14 -23.36
CA HIS A 176 -1.56 -5.15 -23.43
C HIS A 176 -2.44 -5.42 -24.65
N THR A 177 -3.75 -5.48 -24.43
CA THR A 177 -4.71 -5.63 -25.52
C THR A 177 -4.83 -4.35 -26.37
N ASN A 178 -5.47 -4.47 -27.53
CA ASN A 178 -5.84 -3.34 -28.39
C ASN A 178 -7.23 -2.76 -28.05
N PHE A 179 -7.78 -3.10 -26.88
CA PHE A 179 -9.07 -2.62 -26.38
C PHE A 179 -9.00 -2.39 -24.86
N SER A 180 -9.94 -1.62 -24.32
CA SER A 180 -10.21 -1.41 -22.89
C SER A 180 -11.52 -2.09 -22.48
N LEU A 181 -11.80 -2.14 -21.18
CA LEU A 181 -13.04 -2.71 -20.64
C LEU A 181 -13.98 -1.58 -20.21
N PRO A 182 -15.21 -1.47 -20.78
CA PRO A 182 -16.16 -0.45 -20.36
C PRO A 182 -16.64 -0.67 -18.91
N LYS A 183 -16.43 0.30 -18.03
CA LYS A 183 -16.87 0.23 -16.64
C LYS A 183 -18.39 0.26 -16.48
N GLU A 184 -19.12 0.81 -17.43
CA GLU A 184 -20.59 0.84 -17.41
C GLU A 184 -21.23 -0.52 -17.67
N GLY A 185 -20.42 -1.51 -17.98
CA GLY A 185 -20.84 -2.86 -18.36
C GLY A 185 -20.47 -3.20 -19.80
N GLY A 186 -20.29 -4.49 -20.08
CA GLY A 186 -19.80 -4.92 -21.38
C GLY A 186 -19.74 -6.43 -21.54
N TYR A 187 -18.89 -6.83 -22.45
CA TYR A 187 -18.58 -8.21 -22.80
C TYR A 187 -17.07 -8.42 -22.74
N LEU A 188 -16.65 -9.62 -22.31
CA LEU A 188 -15.26 -10.05 -22.33
C LEU A 188 -15.22 -11.55 -22.59
N ALA A 189 -14.40 -12.01 -23.55
CA ALA A 189 -14.25 -13.43 -23.85
C ALA A 189 -12.83 -13.84 -24.21
N LEU A 190 -12.49 -15.07 -23.87
CA LEU A 190 -11.37 -15.85 -24.38
C LEU A 190 -11.87 -16.80 -25.45
N VAL A 191 -11.30 -16.74 -26.66
CA VAL A 191 -11.69 -17.53 -27.82
C VAL A 191 -10.55 -18.45 -28.21
N ALA A 192 -10.87 -19.71 -28.55
CA ALA A 192 -9.91 -20.71 -28.97
C ALA A 192 -9.21 -20.35 -30.30
N PRO A 193 -8.10 -21.00 -30.66
CA PRO A 193 -7.34 -20.72 -31.88
C PRO A 193 -8.11 -20.90 -33.19
N ASP A 194 -9.25 -21.59 -33.16
CA ASP A 194 -10.14 -21.71 -34.33
C ASP A 194 -10.88 -20.39 -34.69
N GLY A 195 -10.79 -19.39 -33.80
CA GLY A 195 -11.44 -18.08 -33.96
C GLY A 195 -12.97 -18.10 -33.81
N VAL A 196 -13.56 -19.22 -33.39
CA VAL A 196 -15.02 -19.44 -33.31
C VAL A 196 -15.45 -19.90 -31.93
N THR A 197 -14.74 -20.86 -31.36
CA THR A 197 -15.09 -21.48 -30.07
C THR A 197 -14.77 -20.56 -28.92
N VAL A 198 -15.81 -20.13 -28.18
CA VAL A 198 -15.66 -19.34 -26.96
C VAL A 198 -15.30 -20.28 -25.82
N VAL A 199 -14.19 -20.03 -25.15
CA VAL A 199 -13.69 -20.82 -24.02
C VAL A 199 -14.25 -20.30 -22.70
N THR A 200 -14.20 -18.99 -22.50
CA THR A 200 -14.76 -18.29 -21.34
C THR A 200 -15.38 -16.99 -21.82
N GLU A 201 -16.54 -16.64 -21.30
CA GLU A 201 -17.15 -15.34 -21.59
C GLU A 201 -17.88 -14.76 -20.38
N PHE A 202 -17.89 -13.45 -20.30
CA PHE A 202 -18.63 -12.66 -19.34
C PHE A 202 -19.45 -11.59 -20.05
N SER A 203 -20.76 -11.55 -19.74
CA SER A 203 -21.56 -10.35 -19.94
C SER A 203 -21.73 -9.72 -18.57
N TYR A 204 -21.11 -8.58 -18.33
CA TYR A 204 -21.05 -7.96 -17.02
C TYR A 204 -21.79 -6.63 -16.99
N SER A 205 -22.35 -6.30 -15.82
CA SER A 205 -22.98 -5.01 -15.52
C SER A 205 -21.93 -3.97 -15.12
N ALA A 206 -22.38 -2.76 -14.81
CA ALA A 206 -21.50 -1.71 -14.34
C ALA A 206 -20.62 -2.18 -13.16
N GLN A 207 -19.34 -1.86 -13.26
CA GLN A 207 -18.30 -2.19 -12.31
C GLN A 207 -18.07 -1.03 -11.32
N ALA A 208 -17.42 -1.30 -10.21
CA ALA A 208 -16.98 -0.29 -9.25
C ALA A 208 -15.45 -0.19 -9.31
N GLY A 209 -14.92 0.99 -8.99
CA GLY A 209 -13.48 1.22 -8.97
C GLY A 209 -12.76 0.23 -8.06
N ASP A 210 -11.66 -0.34 -8.55
CA ASP A 210 -10.82 -1.31 -7.84
C ASP A 210 -11.56 -2.53 -7.26
N VAL A 211 -12.63 -2.96 -7.91
CA VAL A 211 -13.39 -4.17 -7.57
C VAL A 211 -13.30 -5.16 -8.71
N ALA A 212 -12.78 -6.36 -8.43
CA ALA A 212 -12.74 -7.40 -9.43
C ALA A 212 -14.11 -8.07 -9.64
N TYR A 213 -14.32 -8.56 -10.86
CA TYR A 213 -15.42 -9.46 -11.19
C TYR A 213 -14.85 -10.76 -11.74
N GLY A 214 -15.22 -11.87 -11.15
CA GLY A 214 -14.62 -13.15 -11.51
C GLY A 214 -15.26 -14.34 -10.85
N GLU A 215 -14.56 -15.45 -10.91
CA GLU A 215 -15.02 -16.75 -10.42
C GLU A 215 -14.41 -17.06 -9.04
N LEU A 216 -15.22 -17.51 -8.10
CA LEU A 216 -14.80 -17.96 -6.79
C LEU A 216 -15.20 -19.41 -6.53
N GLY A 217 -14.23 -20.17 -5.99
CA GLY A 217 -14.43 -21.53 -5.53
C GLY A 217 -14.58 -22.58 -6.64
N GLN A 218 -14.74 -23.84 -6.25
CA GLN A 218 -14.79 -24.98 -7.16
C GLN A 218 -15.99 -24.98 -8.12
N ASN A 219 -17.05 -24.30 -7.75
CA ASN A 219 -18.26 -24.20 -8.57
C ASN A 219 -18.20 -23.07 -9.61
N ARG A 220 -17.12 -22.32 -9.64
CA ARG A 220 -16.93 -21.18 -10.53
C ARG A 220 -18.10 -20.18 -10.46
N ASN A 221 -18.54 -19.88 -9.26
CA ASN A 221 -19.58 -18.87 -9.09
C ASN A 221 -19.05 -17.51 -9.54
N LEU A 222 -19.80 -16.84 -10.40
CA LEU A 222 -19.49 -15.51 -10.88
C LEU A 222 -20.02 -14.45 -9.91
N GLY A 223 -19.22 -13.41 -9.69
CA GLY A 223 -19.64 -12.27 -8.89
C GLY A 223 -18.52 -11.25 -8.67
N PHE A 224 -18.87 -10.21 -7.95
CA PHE A 224 -17.93 -9.21 -7.49
C PHE A 224 -17.09 -9.78 -6.34
N LEU A 225 -15.78 -9.51 -6.37
CA LEU A 225 -14.81 -9.99 -5.39
C LEU A 225 -14.32 -8.81 -4.54
N GLU A 226 -14.42 -8.94 -3.21
CA GLU A 226 -13.93 -7.90 -2.27
C GLU A 226 -12.41 -7.80 -2.30
N THR A 227 -11.73 -8.89 -2.59
CA THR A 227 -10.25 -8.93 -2.62
C THR A 227 -9.78 -9.12 -4.05
N LEU A 228 -8.94 -8.20 -4.51
CA LEU A 228 -8.21 -8.34 -5.77
C LEU A 228 -7.09 -9.37 -5.61
N THR A 229 -6.99 -10.28 -6.56
CA THR A 229 -6.05 -11.40 -6.48
C THR A 229 -5.24 -11.59 -7.77
N PRO A 230 -4.54 -10.55 -8.28
CA PRO A 230 -3.70 -10.72 -9.47
C PRO A 230 -2.57 -11.73 -9.19
N ASN A 231 -2.55 -12.82 -9.95
CA ASN A 231 -1.64 -13.97 -9.91
C ASN A 231 -1.85 -15.05 -8.82
N PRO A 232 -2.57 -14.86 -7.70
CA PRO A 232 -3.01 -15.98 -6.89
C PRO A 232 -4.46 -16.38 -7.18
N ILE A 233 -4.88 -17.47 -6.54
CA ILE A 233 -6.25 -17.96 -6.56
C ILE A 233 -7.23 -16.93 -5.97
N ASN A 234 -8.36 -16.72 -6.62
CA ASN A 234 -9.41 -15.84 -6.11
C ASN A 234 -9.88 -16.28 -4.73
N SER A 235 -9.92 -15.35 -3.81
CA SER A 235 -10.23 -15.58 -2.39
C SER A 235 -11.05 -14.42 -1.80
N GLY A 236 -11.50 -14.60 -0.58
CA GLY A 236 -12.24 -13.57 0.14
C GLY A 236 -13.76 -13.67 -0.03
N VAL A 237 -14.43 -12.53 0.07
CA VAL A 237 -15.90 -12.44 -0.03
C VAL A 237 -16.29 -12.21 -1.48
N GLN A 238 -17.33 -12.92 -1.91
CA GLN A 238 -17.97 -12.73 -3.21
C GLN A 238 -19.43 -12.36 -3.03
N ALA A 239 -19.93 -11.47 -3.88
CA ALA A 239 -21.34 -11.11 -3.93
C ALA A 239 -21.86 -11.06 -5.35
N VAL A 240 -23.17 -11.28 -5.51
CA VAL A 240 -23.84 -11.18 -6.81
C VAL A 240 -23.89 -9.75 -7.32
N GLY A 241 -24.03 -8.78 -6.41
CA GLY A 241 -24.08 -7.36 -6.71
C GLY A 241 -22.79 -6.63 -6.33
N PRO A 242 -22.54 -5.44 -6.94
CA PRO A 242 -21.41 -4.60 -6.62
C PRO A 242 -21.44 -4.13 -5.17
N PRO A 243 -20.42 -3.39 -4.68
CA PRO A 243 -20.43 -2.82 -3.34
C PRO A 243 -21.72 -2.07 -3.02
N ALA A 244 -22.16 -2.16 -1.79
CA ALA A 244 -23.25 -1.33 -1.27
C ALA A 244 -22.85 0.15 -1.33
N GLU A 245 -23.84 1.03 -1.20
CA GLU A 245 -23.57 2.48 -1.15
C GLU A 245 -22.65 2.89 -0.01
N ASP A 246 -22.02 4.03 -0.14
CA ASP A 246 -21.12 4.56 0.88
C ASP A 246 -21.84 5.30 1.99
N VAL A 247 -21.28 5.21 3.19
CA VAL A 247 -21.69 6.03 4.32
C VAL A 247 -21.41 7.51 4.04
N GLN A 248 -22.41 8.36 4.28
CA GLN A 248 -22.25 9.80 4.28
C GLN A 248 -22.41 10.35 5.71
N PHE A 249 -21.41 11.09 6.20
CA PHE A 249 -21.51 11.80 7.47
C PHE A 249 -21.98 13.24 7.25
N ASP A 250 -22.69 13.79 8.23
CA ASP A 250 -23.20 15.17 8.20
C ASP A 250 -22.10 16.23 8.34
N GLN A 251 -20.92 15.86 8.77
CA GLN A 251 -19.77 16.75 8.92
C GLN A 251 -18.43 16.03 8.65
N THR A 252 -17.40 16.83 8.42
CA THR A 252 -16.02 16.37 8.37
C THR A 252 -15.49 16.13 9.80
N GLY A 253 -14.42 15.32 9.93
CA GLY A 253 -13.69 15.25 11.19
C GLY A 253 -13.02 16.59 11.54
N GLY A 254 -12.36 16.66 12.67
CA GLY A 254 -11.67 17.86 13.12
C GLY A 254 -11.60 17.96 14.64
N VAL A 255 -11.69 19.17 15.16
CA VAL A 255 -11.59 19.45 16.59
C VAL A 255 -12.89 20.00 17.16
N PHE A 256 -13.10 19.82 18.47
CA PHE A 256 -14.22 20.42 19.19
C PHE A 256 -13.81 20.80 20.61
N SER A 257 -14.55 21.74 21.20
CA SER A 257 -14.25 22.29 22.54
C SER A 257 -15.30 21.96 23.59
N THR A 258 -16.46 21.56 23.14
CA THR A 258 -17.59 21.08 23.95
C THR A 258 -18.19 19.89 23.25
N SER A 259 -19.07 19.13 23.90
CA SER A 259 -19.74 18.03 23.24
C SER A 259 -20.34 18.44 21.90
N THR A 260 -20.19 17.58 20.89
CA THR A 260 -20.75 17.77 19.54
C THR A 260 -21.53 16.53 19.13
N THR A 261 -22.28 16.62 18.04
CA THR A 261 -23.00 15.47 17.48
C THR A 261 -22.41 15.12 16.12
N LEU A 262 -22.37 13.84 15.83
CA LEU A 262 -22.00 13.31 14.51
C LEU A 262 -23.13 12.41 14.03
N ALA A 263 -23.70 12.70 12.88
CA ALA A 263 -24.75 11.88 12.29
C ALA A 263 -24.30 11.22 10.99
N ILE A 264 -24.87 10.04 10.73
CA ILE A 264 -24.81 9.40 9.42
C ILE A 264 -26.11 9.70 8.70
N LEU A 265 -25.99 10.17 7.46
CA LEU A 265 -27.14 10.49 6.63
C LEU A 265 -27.87 9.21 6.20
N PRO A 266 -29.18 9.27 5.93
CA PRO A 266 -29.95 8.11 5.48
C PRO A 266 -29.37 7.51 4.20
N THR A 267 -29.38 6.20 4.11
CA THR A 267 -29.05 5.44 2.90
C THR A 267 -30.17 5.58 1.85
N ILE A 268 -29.78 5.44 0.57
CA ILE A 268 -30.75 5.46 -0.55
C ILE A 268 -31.50 4.13 -0.60
N SER A 269 -30.78 3.00 -0.43
CA SER A 269 -31.41 1.68 -0.38
C SER A 269 -32.11 1.44 0.95
N PRO A 270 -33.40 1.13 0.97
CA PRO A 270 -34.12 0.80 2.20
C PRO A 270 -33.71 -0.57 2.78
N ALA A 271 -32.99 -1.41 2.02
CA ALA A 271 -32.46 -2.68 2.47
C ALA A 271 -31.06 -2.54 3.10
N ALA A 272 -30.41 -1.38 2.94
CA ALA A 272 -29.09 -1.12 3.44
C ALA A 272 -29.09 -0.98 4.98
N VAL A 273 -28.10 -1.60 5.62
CA VAL A 273 -27.89 -1.51 7.08
C VAL A 273 -26.54 -0.86 7.34
N VAL A 274 -26.53 0.30 7.99
CA VAL A 274 -25.31 0.97 8.42
C VAL A 274 -24.84 0.37 9.72
N ARG A 275 -23.60 -0.12 9.75
CA ARG A 275 -22.93 -0.60 10.97
C ARG A 275 -21.72 0.26 11.29
N TYR A 276 -21.40 0.36 12.57
CA TYR A 276 -20.34 1.27 13.01
C TYR A 276 -19.52 0.72 14.18
N THR A 277 -18.35 1.33 14.39
CA THR A 277 -17.51 1.18 15.57
C THR A 277 -17.07 2.57 16.06
N THR A 278 -16.73 2.69 17.36
CA THR A 278 -16.21 3.92 17.97
C THR A 278 -14.82 3.74 18.59
N ASN A 279 -14.24 2.56 18.40
CA ASN A 279 -12.92 2.19 18.94
C ASN A 279 -11.83 2.08 17.84
N GLY A 280 -12.13 2.55 16.62
CA GLY A 280 -11.20 2.51 15.49
C GLY A 280 -11.10 1.16 14.76
N THR A 281 -11.80 0.11 15.19
CA THR A 281 -11.84 -1.16 14.46
C THR A 281 -12.70 -1.07 13.22
N ILE A 282 -12.49 -1.97 12.25
CA ILE A 282 -13.30 -2.06 11.03
C ILE A 282 -14.70 -2.57 11.39
N PRO A 283 -15.78 -1.91 10.94
CA PRO A 283 -17.14 -2.41 11.11
C PRO A 283 -17.35 -3.71 10.33
N THR A 284 -17.99 -4.69 10.98
CA THR A 284 -18.37 -5.98 10.41
C THR A 284 -19.88 -6.18 10.44
N GLU A 285 -20.39 -7.24 9.83
CA GLU A 285 -21.82 -7.59 9.87
C GLU A 285 -22.37 -7.81 11.30
N THR A 286 -21.49 -8.01 12.27
CA THR A 286 -21.87 -8.18 13.70
C THR A 286 -21.70 -6.90 14.51
N SER A 287 -21.15 -5.84 13.94
CA SER A 287 -21.00 -4.53 14.62
C SER A 287 -22.37 -3.89 14.88
N PRO A 288 -22.47 -2.98 15.87
CA PRO A 288 -23.71 -2.25 16.17
C PRO A 288 -24.34 -1.60 14.95
N VAL A 289 -25.67 -1.65 14.87
CA VAL A 289 -26.44 -0.97 13.83
C VAL A 289 -26.62 0.49 14.21
N TYR A 290 -26.35 1.40 13.27
CA TYR A 290 -26.61 2.83 13.47
C TYR A 290 -28.10 3.12 13.50
N SER A 291 -28.55 3.87 14.49
CA SER A 291 -29.97 4.23 14.67
C SER A 291 -30.20 5.71 14.97
N SER A 292 -29.16 6.41 15.43
CA SER A 292 -29.27 7.83 15.79
C SER A 292 -27.90 8.48 15.87
N ALA A 293 -27.86 9.82 15.81
CA ALA A 293 -26.64 10.58 15.93
C ALA A 293 -25.85 10.27 17.21
N PHE A 294 -24.54 10.25 17.09
CA PHE A 294 -23.60 10.08 18.21
C PHE A 294 -23.48 11.38 18.98
N ASN A 295 -23.56 11.32 20.29
CA ASN A 295 -23.14 12.43 21.15
C ASN A 295 -21.67 12.23 21.52
N ILE A 296 -20.81 13.06 20.95
CA ILE A 296 -19.35 12.98 21.08
C ILE A 296 -18.92 13.98 22.17
N SER A 297 -18.42 13.44 23.28
CA SER A 297 -17.94 14.23 24.43
C SER A 297 -16.45 14.03 24.74
N ASN A 298 -15.78 13.13 24.03
CA ASN A 298 -14.35 12.85 24.15
C ASN A 298 -13.78 12.61 22.74
N THR A 299 -12.46 12.68 22.59
CA THR A 299 -11.80 12.28 21.33
C THR A 299 -12.30 10.91 20.89
N THR A 300 -12.92 10.86 19.71
CA THR A 300 -13.60 9.65 19.22
C THR A 300 -13.40 9.50 17.72
N THR A 301 -13.05 8.30 17.29
CA THR A 301 -13.05 7.89 15.88
C THR A 301 -14.27 7.01 15.63
N VAL A 302 -15.20 7.49 14.83
CA VAL A 302 -16.33 6.69 14.32
C VAL A 302 -15.95 6.15 12.95
N ARG A 303 -16.02 4.84 12.81
CA ARG A 303 -15.92 4.15 11.51
C ARG A 303 -17.27 3.53 11.20
N ALA A 304 -17.70 3.64 9.97
CA ALA A 304 -18.98 3.09 9.55
C ALA A 304 -18.91 2.51 8.14
N ARG A 305 -19.73 1.52 7.87
CA ARG A 305 -19.82 0.80 6.61
C ARG A 305 -21.27 0.39 6.35
N VAL A 306 -21.68 0.39 5.09
CA VAL A 306 -23.01 -0.11 4.68
C VAL A 306 -22.90 -1.59 4.34
N PHE A 307 -23.90 -2.37 4.78
CA PHE A 307 -24.09 -3.76 4.43
C PHE A 307 -25.48 -3.93 3.80
N GLU A 308 -25.54 -4.64 2.70
CA GLU A 308 -26.80 -4.96 2.01
C GLU A 308 -26.73 -6.39 1.50
N ALA A 309 -27.79 -7.16 1.72
CA ALA A 309 -27.81 -8.58 1.34
C ALA A 309 -27.59 -8.76 -0.17
N GLY A 310 -26.67 -9.64 -0.54
CA GLY A 310 -26.33 -9.94 -1.93
C GLY A 310 -25.38 -8.93 -2.58
N ARG A 311 -24.87 -7.97 -1.85
CA ARG A 311 -23.86 -7.01 -2.32
C ARG A 311 -22.59 -7.14 -1.49
N LEU A 312 -21.44 -6.73 -2.08
CA LEU A 312 -20.24 -6.50 -1.27
C LEU A 312 -20.51 -5.39 -0.25
N PRO A 313 -19.85 -5.41 0.89
CA PRO A 313 -19.91 -4.27 1.82
C PRO A 313 -19.46 -2.98 1.13
N GLY A 314 -20.11 -1.86 1.41
CA GLY A 314 -19.69 -0.53 0.95
C GLY A 314 -18.32 -0.15 1.50
N GLU A 315 -17.73 0.94 1.05
CA GLU A 315 -16.45 1.41 1.58
C GLU A 315 -16.54 1.80 3.07
N ILE A 316 -15.44 1.61 3.77
CA ILE A 316 -15.32 2.11 5.15
C ILE A 316 -15.16 3.63 5.09
N LYS A 317 -16.00 4.35 5.80
CA LYS A 317 -15.82 5.79 6.01
C LYS A 317 -15.52 6.05 7.48
N SER A 318 -14.60 6.99 7.76
CA SER A 318 -14.18 7.34 9.12
C SER A 318 -14.32 8.83 9.36
N ARG A 319 -14.67 9.19 10.59
CA ARG A 319 -14.58 10.56 11.10
C ARG A 319 -13.98 10.53 12.49
N THR A 320 -12.93 11.30 12.71
CA THR A 320 -12.35 11.52 14.03
C THR A 320 -12.62 12.93 14.48
N LEU A 321 -13.13 13.05 15.69
CA LEU A 321 -13.40 14.30 16.39
C LEU A 321 -12.48 14.36 17.62
N ILE A 322 -11.61 15.36 17.67
CA ILE A 322 -10.57 15.51 18.70
C ILE A 322 -11.02 16.58 19.69
N GLU A 323 -11.13 16.23 20.95
CA GLU A 323 -11.47 17.16 22.00
C GLU A 323 -10.29 18.09 22.36
N LEU A 324 -10.56 19.39 22.44
CA LEU A 324 -9.59 20.40 22.88
C LEU A 324 -9.81 20.75 24.35
N ASN A 325 -8.74 20.66 25.14
CA ASN A 325 -8.74 21.15 26.52
C ASN A 325 -8.93 22.68 26.55
N SER A 326 -9.56 23.19 27.60
CA SER A 326 -9.82 24.62 27.75
C SER A 326 -8.57 25.51 27.69
N ASN A 327 -7.42 24.97 28.06
CA ASN A 327 -6.15 25.71 28.08
C ASN A 327 -5.55 25.95 26.68
N VAL A 328 -6.07 25.27 25.63
CA VAL A 328 -5.55 25.39 24.24
C VAL A 328 -6.56 26.00 23.27
N GLN A 329 -7.84 26.09 23.63
CA GLN A 329 -8.93 26.50 22.74
C GLN A 329 -8.73 27.88 22.08
N ASN A 330 -7.98 28.78 22.72
CA ASN A 330 -7.67 30.12 22.21
C ASN A 330 -6.28 30.20 21.56
N PHE A 331 -5.62 29.07 21.30
CA PHE A 331 -4.32 29.10 20.65
C PHE A 331 -4.45 29.60 19.22
N THR A 332 -3.61 30.58 18.89
CA THR A 332 -3.51 31.18 17.55
C THR A 332 -2.04 31.32 17.16
N SER A 333 -1.77 31.24 15.87
CA SER A 333 -0.43 31.42 15.31
C SER A 333 -0.50 32.08 13.93
N ASN A 334 0.56 32.75 13.54
CA ASN A 334 0.78 33.16 12.14
C ASN A 334 1.35 32.04 11.27
N LEU A 335 1.44 30.81 11.80
CA LEU A 335 1.78 29.60 11.07
C LEU A 335 0.58 28.65 11.06
N PRO A 336 0.42 27.82 10.05
CA PRO A 336 -0.56 26.73 10.08
C PRO A 336 -0.34 25.82 11.30
N ILE A 337 -1.41 25.19 11.76
CA ILE A 337 -1.40 24.31 12.93
C ILE A 337 -1.63 22.87 12.48
N VAL A 338 -0.78 21.95 12.94
CA VAL A 338 -0.91 20.51 12.74
C VAL A 338 -1.18 19.85 14.09
N ILE A 339 -2.29 19.14 14.19
CA ILE A 339 -2.65 18.35 15.37
C ILE A 339 -2.55 16.88 14.97
N VAL A 340 -1.75 16.11 15.70
CA VAL A 340 -1.60 14.67 15.53
C VAL A 340 -2.18 13.98 16.75
N ASP A 341 -3.17 13.13 16.55
CA ASP A 341 -3.68 12.23 17.58
C ASP A 341 -3.24 10.79 17.29
N ALA A 342 -2.49 10.22 18.21
CA ALA A 342 -1.98 8.85 18.12
C ALA A 342 -2.86 7.83 18.85
N ALA A 343 -4.06 8.21 19.27
CA ALA A 343 -5.02 7.33 19.97
C ALA A 343 -4.41 6.54 21.14
N GLY A 344 -3.48 7.15 21.88
CA GLY A 344 -2.80 6.51 23.01
C GLY A 344 -1.61 5.62 22.61
N VAL A 345 -1.26 5.54 21.34
CA VAL A 345 -0.09 4.79 20.88
C VAL A 345 1.18 5.63 21.01
N ASN A 346 2.20 5.09 21.66
CA ASN A 346 3.50 5.77 21.71
C ASN A 346 4.24 5.62 20.39
N ILE A 347 4.35 6.72 19.64
CA ILE A 347 5.09 6.78 18.38
C ILE A 347 6.58 7.08 18.62
N ASP A 348 6.91 7.68 19.75
CA ASP A 348 8.28 8.07 20.14
C ASP A 348 9.11 6.89 20.68
N LEU A 349 8.75 5.66 20.30
CA LEU A 349 9.50 4.48 20.72
C LEU A 349 10.97 4.63 20.43
N ALA A 350 11.79 4.41 21.45
CA ALA A 350 13.23 4.49 21.37
C ALA A 350 13.75 3.60 20.22
N ASN A 351 14.51 4.20 19.33
CA ASN A 351 15.07 3.51 18.19
C ASN A 351 16.29 2.70 18.61
N ASN A 352 16.21 1.40 18.51
CA ASN A 352 17.41 0.61 18.31
C ASN A 352 17.90 0.87 16.89
N PRO A 353 19.16 1.31 16.69
CA PRO A 353 19.73 1.46 15.37
C PRO A 353 19.56 0.14 14.58
N GLY A 354 18.99 0.22 13.38
CA GLY A 354 18.74 -0.95 12.55
C GLY A 354 17.39 -1.67 12.78
N ALA A 355 16.59 -1.29 13.77
CA ALA A 355 15.25 -1.84 13.94
C ALA A 355 14.28 -1.26 12.88
N SER A 356 13.39 -2.08 12.38
CA SER A 356 12.24 -1.65 11.56
C SER A 356 11.42 -0.63 12.35
N ARG A 357 10.98 0.42 11.68
CA ARG A 357 10.12 1.48 12.24
C ARG A 357 8.79 1.46 11.51
N PRO A 358 7.88 0.56 11.90
CA PRO A 358 6.58 0.51 11.25
C PRO A 358 5.82 1.80 11.49
N PHE A 359 5.07 2.22 10.49
CA PHE A 359 4.09 3.28 10.67
C PHE A 359 3.05 2.86 11.70
N ARG A 360 2.70 3.79 12.58
CA ARG A 360 1.65 3.63 13.60
C ARG A 360 0.47 4.50 13.21
N PRO A 361 -0.75 3.97 13.27
CA PRO A 361 -1.93 4.75 12.93
C PRO A 361 -2.04 6.04 13.73
N VAL A 362 -2.33 7.12 13.02
CA VAL A 362 -2.62 8.44 13.59
C VAL A 362 -3.83 9.05 12.91
N TYR A 363 -4.42 10.03 13.56
CA TYR A 363 -5.34 10.95 12.91
C TYR A 363 -4.75 12.36 12.95
N THR A 364 -4.83 13.05 11.83
CA THR A 364 -4.20 14.36 11.68
C THR A 364 -5.23 15.42 11.27
N VAL A 365 -5.15 16.58 11.90
CA VAL A 365 -5.89 17.79 11.53
C VAL A 365 -4.89 18.86 11.19
N VAL A 366 -5.01 19.44 10.00
CA VAL A 366 -4.18 20.57 9.55
C VAL A 366 -5.11 21.76 9.37
N ILE A 367 -4.76 22.88 9.98
CA ILE A 367 -5.53 24.11 9.94
C ILE A 367 -4.63 25.21 9.36
N ASP A 368 -4.99 25.70 8.18
CA ASP A 368 -4.26 26.81 7.56
C ASP A 368 -4.65 28.16 8.18
N ARG A 369 -3.91 29.16 7.82
CA ARG A 369 -4.16 30.56 8.22
C ARG A 369 -5.39 31.08 7.51
N ASP A 370 -6.22 31.78 8.22
CA ASP A 370 -7.32 32.55 7.63
C ASP A 370 -6.77 33.57 6.63
N SER A 371 -7.37 33.66 5.46
CA SER A 371 -6.94 34.56 4.38
C SER A 371 -7.17 36.04 4.68
N VAL A 372 -8.00 36.37 5.66
CA VAL A 372 -8.38 37.77 6.00
C VAL A 372 -7.37 38.36 6.98
N ASP A 373 -7.05 37.65 8.06
CA ASP A 373 -6.17 38.16 9.12
C ASP A 373 -4.82 37.46 9.23
N GLY A 374 -4.60 36.39 8.45
CA GLY A 374 -3.33 35.66 8.39
C GLY A 374 -3.06 34.77 9.60
N LEU A 375 -4.06 34.51 10.45
CA LEU A 375 -3.90 33.70 11.66
C LEU A 375 -4.57 32.33 11.52
N ALA A 376 -3.86 31.29 11.89
CA ALA A 376 -4.44 29.99 12.17
C ALA A 376 -4.99 29.96 13.60
N ARG A 377 -6.16 29.38 13.78
CA ARG A 377 -6.81 29.17 15.09
C ARG A 377 -7.02 27.69 15.29
N ILE A 378 -6.62 27.17 16.44
CA ILE A 378 -6.67 25.72 16.69
C ILE A 378 -8.08 25.11 16.52
N ASN A 379 -9.11 25.91 16.69
CA ASN A 379 -10.52 25.56 16.48
C ASN A 379 -11.08 26.03 15.13
N GLY A 380 -10.21 26.44 14.20
CA GLY A 380 -10.58 26.88 12.85
C GLY A 380 -11.02 25.72 11.95
N LEU A 381 -11.49 26.07 10.76
CA LEU A 381 -11.82 25.09 9.73
C LEU A 381 -10.52 24.40 9.25
N PRO A 382 -10.50 23.08 9.18
CA PRO A 382 -9.33 22.37 8.73
C PRO A 382 -9.14 22.47 7.21
N ASP A 383 -7.89 22.63 6.78
CA ASP A 383 -7.43 22.41 5.41
C ASP A 383 -7.41 20.91 5.07
N PHE A 384 -7.00 20.09 6.05
CA PHE A 384 -7.00 18.65 5.93
C PHE A 384 -7.42 17.99 7.25
N THR A 385 -8.19 16.91 7.13
CA THR A 385 -8.44 15.95 8.21
C THR A 385 -8.36 14.54 7.65
N GLY A 386 -7.65 13.65 8.31
CA GLY A 386 -7.59 12.29 7.80
C GLY A 386 -6.79 11.33 8.66
N ARG A 387 -6.93 10.06 8.31
CA ARG A 387 -6.11 8.98 8.82
C ARG A 387 -4.71 9.05 8.21
N GLY A 388 -3.76 8.47 8.88
CA GLY A 388 -2.41 8.32 8.39
C GLY A 388 -1.59 7.39 9.25
N GLY A 389 -0.37 7.16 8.80
CA GLY A 389 0.66 6.47 9.54
C GLY A 389 1.77 7.42 9.94
N MET A 390 2.40 7.21 11.09
CA MET A 390 3.53 8.01 11.51
C MET A 390 4.57 7.18 12.26
N HIS A 391 5.85 7.50 12.03
CA HIS A 391 6.95 6.97 12.82
C HIS A 391 8.07 8.00 12.97
N VAL A 392 8.89 7.86 14.03
CA VAL A 392 10.10 8.68 14.22
C VAL A 392 11.09 8.37 13.09
N ARG A 393 11.62 9.40 12.45
CA ARG A 393 12.65 9.27 11.41
C ARG A 393 14.01 9.82 11.84
N GLY A 394 15.01 9.52 11.01
CA GLY A 394 16.40 9.93 11.20
C GLY A 394 17.22 8.90 11.98
N GLN A 395 18.51 8.84 11.72
CA GLN A 395 19.43 7.95 12.41
C GLN A 395 19.91 8.60 13.71
N SER A 396 20.77 9.61 13.64
CA SER A 396 21.27 10.35 14.82
C SER A 396 20.20 11.27 15.43
N SER A 397 19.39 11.93 14.59
CA SER A 397 18.37 12.88 15.02
C SER A 397 17.18 12.23 15.72
N SER A 398 16.98 10.93 15.57
CA SER A 398 15.97 10.19 16.36
C SER A 398 16.28 10.18 17.86
N GLY A 399 17.54 10.43 18.26
CA GLY A 399 17.97 10.62 19.64
C GLY A 399 17.73 12.03 20.20
N PHE A 400 17.34 13.01 19.38
CA PHE A 400 17.12 14.37 19.86
C PHE A 400 15.85 14.48 20.72
N PRO A 401 15.79 15.38 21.70
CA PRO A 401 14.58 15.62 22.49
C PRO A 401 13.38 16.00 21.62
N LYS A 402 13.58 16.81 20.58
CA LYS A 402 12.56 17.14 19.59
C LYS A 402 12.66 16.18 18.40
N LYS A 403 11.74 15.26 18.33
CA LYS A 403 11.68 14.20 17.30
C LYS A 403 11.20 14.76 15.97
N GLN A 404 11.65 14.15 14.88
CA GLN A 404 11.09 14.35 13.55
C GLN A 404 10.40 13.09 13.06
N TYR A 405 9.40 13.25 12.20
CA TYR A 405 8.52 12.16 11.82
C TYR A 405 8.44 12.00 10.30
N ALA A 406 8.38 10.76 9.83
CA ALA A 406 7.76 10.42 8.57
C ALA A 406 6.26 10.30 8.81
N TRP A 407 5.46 10.82 7.90
CA TRP A 407 4.02 10.81 7.96
C TRP A 407 3.46 10.44 6.59
N GLU A 408 2.60 9.45 6.56
CA GLU A 408 1.81 9.05 5.40
C GLU A 408 0.34 9.35 5.65
N THR A 409 -0.34 9.84 4.62
CA THR A 409 -1.79 9.96 4.61
C THR A 409 -2.40 8.68 4.06
N TRP A 410 -3.44 8.16 4.72
CA TRP A 410 -4.00 6.86 4.43
C TRP A 410 -5.49 6.90 4.08
N THR A 411 -5.91 5.92 3.29
CA THR A 411 -7.31 5.54 3.13
C THR A 411 -7.88 5.00 4.45
N ASN A 412 -9.14 4.62 4.45
CA ASN A 412 -9.74 3.97 5.62
C ASN A 412 -9.27 2.51 5.78
N GLU A 413 -8.65 1.93 4.78
CA GLU A 413 -8.08 0.57 4.74
C GLU A 413 -6.58 0.54 5.06
N ASP A 414 -6.02 1.69 5.48
CA ASP A 414 -4.61 1.88 5.81
C ASP A 414 -3.65 1.77 4.59
N ALA A 415 -4.18 2.00 3.38
CA ALA A 415 -3.39 2.17 2.17
C ALA A 415 -3.02 3.64 1.95
N ASP A 416 -2.04 3.92 1.11
CA ASP A 416 -1.62 5.27 0.74
C ASP A 416 -2.76 6.07 0.13
N LYS A 417 -2.89 7.33 0.55
CA LYS A 417 -3.87 8.27 0.02
C LYS A 417 -3.23 9.58 -0.35
N ASN A 418 -3.24 9.88 -1.64
CA ASN A 418 -2.74 11.15 -2.13
C ASN A 418 -3.69 12.29 -1.75
N VAL A 419 -3.18 13.33 -1.10
CA VAL A 419 -3.92 14.51 -0.68
C VAL A 419 -3.09 15.78 -0.87
N SER A 420 -3.76 16.90 -1.19
CA SER A 420 -3.13 18.22 -1.16
C SER A 420 -3.24 18.81 0.23
N ILE A 421 -2.14 19.28 0.81
CA ILE A 421 -2.10 19.89 2.14
C ILE A 421 -1.35 21.21 2.07
N LEU A 422 -1.92 22.28 2.63
CA LEU A 422 -1.35 23.64 2.66
C LEU A 422 -0.91 24.14 1.27
N GLY A 423 -1.70 23.82 0.23
CA GLY A 423 -1.42 24.19 -1.15
C GLY A 423 -0.22 23.49 -1.78
N MET A 424 0.30 22.44 -1.17
CA MET A 424 1.30 21.56 -1.79
C MET A 424 0.60 20.50 -2.66
N PRO A 425 1.23 20.04 -3.75
CA PRO A 425 0.64 19.02 -4.63
C PRO A 425 0.22 17.75 -3.92
N SER A 426 -0.74 17.06 -4.52
CA SER A 426 -1.31 15.82 -3.99
C SER A 426 -0.26 14.73 -3.85
N GLU A 427 -0.19 14.12 -2.67
CA GLU A 427 0.79 13.10 -2.30
C GLU A 427 0.40 12.40 -1.00
N SER A 428 0.88 11.19 -0.79
CA SER A 428 0.71 10.45 0.46
C SER A 428 1.87 10.65 1.45
N ASP A 429 3.08 10.88 0.97
CA ASP A 429 4.31 10.93 1.79
C ASP A 429 4.71 12.34 2.21
N TRP A 430 4.73 12.58 3.52
CA TRP A 430 5.07 13.84 4.15
C TRP A 430 6.16 13.68 5.21
N ILE A 431 6.79 14.79 5.59
CA ILE A 431 7.77 14.82 6.66
C ILE A 431 7.46 15.98 7.60
N LEU A 432 7.39 15.72 8.88
CA LEU A 432 7.48 16.76 9.91
C LEU A 432 8.94 16.84 10.39
N TYR A 433 9.71 17.70 9.76
CA TYR A 433 11.10 17.93 10.12
C TYR A 433 11.20 18.82 11.35
N ALA A 434 11.93 18.35 12.37
CA ALA A 434 12.21 19.10 13.59
C ALA A 434 13.61 19.72 13.53
N PRO A 435 13.77 21.02 13.29
CA PRO A 435 15.08 21.66 13.18
C PRO A 435 15.74 21.88 14.55
N TYR A 436 15.92 20.82 15.34
CA TYR A 436 16.42 20.90 16.71
C TYR A 436 17.87 21.39 16.79
N SER A 437 18.75 20.88 15.92
CA SER A 437 20.16 21.25 15.87
C SER A 437 20.42 22.58 15.13
N ASP A 438 19.48 23.00 14.29
CA ASP A 438 19.55 24.28 13.57
C ASP A 438 18.79 25.35 14.35
N LYS A 439 19.53 26.16 15.10
CA LYS A 439 18.93 27.22 15.94
C LYS A 439 18.33 28.37 15.14
N THR A 440 18.63 28.47 13.84
CA THR A 440 17.97 29.42 12.94
C THR A 440 16.63 28.93 12.46
N LEU A 441 16.35 27.63 12.56
CA LEU A 441 15.21 26.89 12.02
C LEU A 441 15.08 26.96 10.50
N MET A 442 15.98 27.62 9.79
CA MET A 442 15.79 28.02 8.38
C MET A 442 16.64 27.25 7.38
N ARG A 443 17.73 26.60 7.78
CA ARG A 443 18.75 26.12 6.83
C ARG A 443 18.18 25.16 5.78
N ASN A 444 17.40 24.17 6.19
CA ASN A 444 16.81 23.22 5.24
C ASN A 444 15.78 23.91 4.35
N ALA A 445 14.86 24.67 4.92
CA ALA A 445 13.84 25.37 4.15
C ALA A 445 14.45 26.35 3.14
N LEU A 446 15.47 27.13 3.57
CA LEU A 446 16.17 28.06 2.69
C LEU A 446 16.87 27.36 1.51
N VAL A 447 17.55 26.23 1.78
CA VAL A 447 18.22 25.48 0.72
C VAL A 447 17.22 24.93 -0.29
N TYR A 448 16.13 24.34 0.17
CA TYR A 448 15.09 23.80 -0.73
C TYR A 448 14.41 24.91 -1.53
N GLU A 449 14.06 26.03 -0.90
CA GLU A 449 13.42 27.15 -1.59
C GLU A 449 14.35 27.76 -2.63
N SER A 450 15.62 28.04 -2.25
CA SER A 450 16.63 28.55 -3.19
C SER A 450 16.87 27.59 -4.36
N ALA A 451 16.90 26.30 -4.09
CA ALA A 451 17.08 25.30 -5.15
C ALA A 451 15.87 25.27 -6.10
N ARG A 452 14.67 25.42 -5.58
CA ARG A 452 13.44 25.52 -6.39
C ARG A 452 13.38 26.80 -7.23
N GLU A 453 13.76 27.93 -6.67
CA GLU A 453 13.87 29.20 -7.42
C GLU A 453 14.84 29.07 -8.60
N LEU A 454 15.97 28.34 -8.41
CA LEU A 454 16.99 28.16 -9.44
C LEU A 454 16.64 27.10 -10.50
N ARG A 455 15.92 26.04 -10.11
CA ARG A 455 15.78 24.83 -10.90
C ARG A 455 14.33 24.34 -11.06
N GLY A 456 13.34 25.05 -10.53
CA GLY A 456 11.96 24.60 -10.54
C GLY A 456 11.79 23.26 -9.80
N ASN A 457 11.02 22.32 -10.34
CA ASN A 457 10.78 21.02 -9.73
C ASN A 457 12.04 20.14 -9.62
N PHE A 458 13.09 20.38 -10.42
CA PHE A 458 14.39 19.71 -10.25
C PHE A 458 15.16 20.16 -9.01
N GLY A 459 14.84 21.34 -8.46
CA GLY A 459 15.61 21.94 -7.40
C GLY A 459 15.36 21.38 -6.01
N GLY A 460 14.22 20.74 -5.77
CA GLY A 460 13.91 20.23 -4.43
C GLY A 460 12.43 20.28 -4.10
N VAL A 461 12.14 19.89 -2.88
CA VAL A 461 10.78 19.75 -2.33
C VAL A 461 10.26 21.06 -1.72
N ARG A 462 8.94 21.20 -1.62
CA ARG A 462 8.29 22.33 -0.97
C ARG A 462 8.33 22.18 0.55
N THR A 463 8.34 23.31 1.24
CA THR A 463 8.33 23.34 2.70
C THR A 463 7.29 24.34 3.22
N ARG A 464 6.73 24.04 4.41
CA ARG A 464 5.83 24.91 5.15
C ARG A 464 6.20 24.88 6.62
N TYR A 465 6.38 26.04 7.26
CA TYR A 465 6.50 26.10 8.70
C TYR A 465 5.12 25.89 9.33
N VAL A 466 5.07 25.06 10.36
CA VAL A 466 3.83 24.71 11.07
C VAL A 466 4.05 24.64 12.57
N GLU A 467 3.01 24.94 13.35
CA GLU A 467 2.95 24.64 14.78
C GLU A 467 2.43 23.21 14.96
N VAL A 468 3.05 22.42 15.82
CA VAL A 468 2.66 21.01 15.99
C VAL A 468 2.19 20.75 17.42
N PHE A 469 1.00 20.16 17.53
CA PHE A 469 0.48 19.49 18.72
C PHE A 469 0.49 17.99 18.49
N PHE A 470 1.01 17.25 19.46
CA PHE A 470 1.16 15.80 19.34
C PHE A 470 0.57 15.12 20.57
N ASN A 471 -0.67 14.64 20.44
CA ASN A 471 -1.38 13.89 21.46
C ASN A 471 -1.06 12.40 21.36
N SER A 472 -0.24 11.90 22.28
CA SER A 472 0.14 10.48 22.36
C SER A 472 -0.55 9.74 23.51
N ASN A 473 -1.41 10.40 24.28
CA ASN A 473 -2.03 9.82 25.47
C ASN A 473 -3.49 9.38 25.26
N GLY A 474 -4.10 9.70 24.10
CA GLY A 474 -5.48 9.36 23.77
C GLY A 474 -6.54 10.20 24.49
N GLY A 475 -6.13 11.26 25.18
CA GLY A 475 -7.02 12.19 25.85
C GLY A 475 -7.32 13.46 25.04
N THR A 476 -7.68 14.53 25.76
CA THR A 476 -7.87 15.85 25.16
C THR A 476 -6.55 16.47 24.75
N VAL A 477 -6.52 17.14 23.59
CA VAL A 477 -5.37 17.95 23.16
C VAL A 477 -5.24 19.19 24.03
N SER A 478 -4.06 19.43 24.57
CA SER A 478 -3.76 20.50 25.53
C SER A 478 -2.46 21.22 25.20
N LEU A 479 -2.13 22.29 25.92
CA LEU A 479 -0.82 22.95 25.79
C LEU A 479 0.37 22.04 26.14
N ALA A 480 0.16 20.96 26.90
CA ALA A 480 1.21 19.98 27.19
C ALA A 480 1.62 19.17 25.96
N ASP A 481 0.73 19.09 24.95
CA ASP A 481 0.97 18.37 23.71
C ASP A 481 1.67 19.23 22.65
N TYR A 482 1.90 20.52 22.93
CA TYR A 482 2.57 21.43 22.03
C TYR A 482 4.06 21.08 21.88
N ARG A 483 4.48 20.86 20.64
CA ARG A 483 5.86 20.48 20.26
C ARG A 483 6.66 21.62 19.61
N GLY A 484 6.04 22.81 19.43
CA GLY A 484 6.66 23.96 18.80
C GLY A 484 6.66 23.90 17.28
N VAL A 485 7.48 24.75 16.68
CA VAL A 485 7.56 24.94 15.23
C VAL A 485 8.29 23.77 14.57
N TYR A 486 7.69 23.21 13.53
CA TYR A 486 8.26 22.22 12.61
C TYR A 486 8.30 22.78 11.19
N VAL A 487 9.03 22.10 10.33
CA VAL A 487 8.96 22.29 8.88
C VAL A 487 8.26 21.06 8.31
N MET A 488 7.01 21.23 7.90
CA MET A 488 6.31 20.23 7.09
C MET A 488 6.87 20.30 5.67
N MET A 489 7.22 19.17 5.11
CA MET A 489 7.84 19.10 3.79
C MET A 489 7.44 17.83 3.05
N GLU A 490 7.50 17.90 1.74
CA GLU A 490 7.36 16.77 0.86
C GLU A 490 8.54 15.79 1.05
N LYS A 491 8.29 14.50 0.90
CA LYS A 491 9.36 13.49 0.82
C LYS A 491 10.07 13.63 -0.52
N ILE A 492 11.41 13.58 -0.52
CA ILE A 492 12.18 13.58 -1.75
C ILE A 492 11.94 12.27 -2.47
N LYS A 493 11.27 12.32 -3.60
CA LYS A 493 11.09 11.20 -4.52
C LYS A 493 10.85 11.71 -5.93
N ARG A 494 11.01 10.84 -6.92
CA ARG A 494 10.70 11.14 -8.31
C ARG A 494 9.20 11.33 -8.45
N ASP A 495 8.81 12.47 -8.96
CA ASP A 495 7.44 12.78 -9.37
C ASP A 495 7.44 14.07 -10.20
N LYS A 496 6.48 14.21 -11.13
CA LYS A 496 6.36 15.39 -12.00
C LYS A 496 6.20 16.68 -11.20
N GLU A 497 5.50 16.63 -10.09
CA GLU A 497 5.25 17.79 -9.23
C GLU A 497 6.30 17.95 -8.11
N ARG A 498 7.24 17.01 -7.96
CA ARG A 498 8.27 17.01 -6.90
C ARG A 498 9.68 17.11 -7.46
N VAL A 499 10.39 15.99 -7.59
CA VAL A 499 11.69 15.95 -8.27
C VAL A 499 11.44 15.38 -9.66
N ASP A 500 11.25 16.29 -10.61
CA ASP A 500 10.85 15.99 -11.97
C ASP A 500 12.05 15.54 -12.82
N VAL A 501 12.59 14.36 -12.48
CA VAL A 501 13.56 13.66 -13.31
C VAL A 501 12.83 12.62 -14.17
N GLU A 502 13.43 12.27 -15.31
CA GLU A 502 12.86 11.29 -16.22
C GLU A 502 12.53 9.98 -15.52
N LYS A 503 11.42 9.36 -15.91
CA LYS A 503 11.00 8.08 -15.36
C LYS A 503 11.95 6.98 -15.83
N LEU A 504 12.47 6.18 -14.92
CA LEU A 504 13.38 5.10 -15.20
C LEU A 504 12.98 3.85 -14.43
N SER A 505 12.42 2.88 -15.15
CA SER A 505 12.14 1.55 -14.60
C SER A 505 13.43 0.72 -14.54
N ASN A 506 13.55 -0.14 -13.52
CA ASN A 506 14.63 -1.11 -13.40
C ASN A 506 14.63 -2.20 -14.51
N LEU A 507 13.59 -2.25 -15.33
CA LEU A 507 13.50 -3.14 -16.50
C LEU A 507 14.19 -2.56 -17.75
N VAL A 508 14.43 -1.25 -17.79
CA VAL A 508 15.04 -0.57 -18.94
C VAL A 508 16.54 -0.82 -18.98
N THR A 509 17.01 -1.45 -20.05
CA THR A 509 18.44 -1.77 -20.28
C THR A 509 19.04 -1.07 -21.49
N ASP A 510 18.23 -0.42 -22.34
CA ASP A 510 18.68 0.28 -23.55
C ASP A 510 19.60 1.45 -23.17
N PRO A 511 20.85 1.48 -23.66
CA PRO A 511 21.79 2.55 -23.36
C PRO A 511 21.30 3.95 -23.73
N ALA A 512 20.41 4.07 -24.71
CA ALA A 512 19.85 5.36 -25.11
C ALA A 512 18.81 5.89 -24.12
N LEU A 513 18.16 4.99 -23.36
CA LEU A 513 17.07 5.30 -22.43
C LEU A 513 17.51 5.40 -20.97
N ILE A 514 18.72 4.95 -20.64
CA ILE A 514 19.24 4.96 -19.25
C ILE A 514 20.15 6.16 -18.96
N THR A 515 20.16 7.19 -19.80
CA THR A 515 21.07 8.35 -19.67
C THR A 515 20.61 9.40 -18.65
N GLY A 516 19.44 9.26 -18.05
CA GLY A 516 18.87 10.19 -17.06
C GLY A 516 17.92 9.50 -16.12
N GLY A 517 17.25 10.28 -15.28
CA GLY A 517 16.24 9.77 -14.36
C GLY A 517 16.77 9.25 -13.04
N TYR A 518 17.89 9.76 -12.53
CA TYR A 518 18.50 9.30 -11.29
C TYR A 518 18.39 10.31 -10.16
N ILE A 519 18.11 9.81 -8.95
CA ILE A 519 18.27 10.54 -7.70
C ILE A 519 19.20 9.71 -6.81
N PHE A 520 20.26 10.34 -6.30
CA PHE A 520 21.19 9.69 -5.39
C PHE A 520 21.38 10.53 -4.11
N LYS A 521 21.81 9.87 -3.06
CA LYS A 521 21.95 10.47 -1.73
C LYS A 521 23.31 10.15 -1.13
N LYS A 522 23.79 11.03 -0.25
CA LYS A 522 24.85 10.74 0.69
C LYS A 522 24.24 10.47 2.05
N ASP A 523 24.35 9.26 2.54
CA ASP A 523 23.79 8.85 3.83
C ASP A 523 24.87 8.18 4.70
N LYS A 524 24.50 7.76 5.91
CA LYS A 524 25.39 7.02 6.83
C LYS A 524 25.34 5.51 6.66
N GLY A 525 24.53 5.03 5.70
CA GLY A 525 24.23 3.60 5.54
C GLY A 525 23.16 3.06 6.54
N PRO A 526 22.73 1.82 6.41
CA PRO A 526 23.17 0.91 5.34
C PRO A 526 22.81 1.43 3.95
N TYR A 527 23.62 1.07 2.96
CA TYR A 527 23.40 1.43 1.56
C TYR A 527 22.81 0.27 0.79
N SER A 528 21.86 0.54 -0.10
CA SER A 528 21.20 -0.48 -0.94
C SER A 528 21.95 -0.69 -2.27
N SER A 529 22.46 0.38 -2.86
CA SER A 529 23.20 0.34 -4.12
C SER A 529 24.32 1.39 -4.07
N PRO A 530 25.39 1.15 -3.26
CA PRO A 530 26.44 2.12 -3.02
C PRO A 530 27.47 2.15 -4.14
N TRP A 531 28.00 3.35 -4.39
CA TRP A 531 29.23 3.55 -5.16
C TRP A 531 30.01 4.76 -4.61
N ASN A 532 31.26 4.88 -4.98
CA ASN A 532 32.07 6.04 -4.61
C ASN A 532 32.31 6.92 -5.83
N THR A 533 32.28 8.25 -5.63
CA THR A 533 32.69 9.18 -6.68
C THR A 533 34.16 8.97 -7.04
N ALA A 534 34.47 9.03 -8.35
CA ALA A 534 35.83 8.73 -8.85
C ALA A 534 36.91 9.66 -8.31
N THR A 535 36.60 10.94 -8.10
CA THR A 535 37.60 11.96 -7.73
C THR A 535 37.79 12.10 -6.22
N GLU A 536 36.67 12.17 -5.46
CA GLU A 536 36.69 12.48 -4.04
C GLU A 536 36.44 11.27 -3.14
N ASN A 537 36.22 10.12 -3.76
CA ASN A 537 35.88 8.86 -3.05
C ASN A 537 34.74 9.04 -2.03
N ILE A 538 33.73 9.85 -2.41
CA ILE A 538 32.56 10.10 -1.57
C ILE A 538 31.57 8.94 -1.76
N PRO A 539 31.16 8.27 -0.68
CA PRO A 539 30.15 7.22 -0.78
C PRO A 539 28.79 7.84 -1.06
N LEU A 540 28.14 7.37 -2.11
CA LEU A 540 26.78 7.69 -2.52
C LEU A 540 25.93 6.43 -2.53
N ASP A 541 24.63 6.60 -2.46
CA ASP A 541 23.66 5.51 -2.57
C ASP A 541 22.54 5.92 -3.53
N MET A 542 22.04 4.96 -4.29
CA MET A 542 20.90 5.18 -5.18
C MET A 542 19.64 5.41 -4.35
N HIS A 543 18.89 6.45 -4.72
CA HIS A 543 17.58 6.72 -4.16
C HIS A 543 16.47 6.45 -5.17
N TYR A 544 16.74 6.75 -6.45
CA TYR A 544 15.84 6.42 -7.55
C TYR A 544 16.65 6.13 -8.83
N PRO A 545 16.34 5.07 -9.58
CA PRO A 545 15.39 4.01 -9.23
C PRO A 545 15.85 3.24 -7.98
N GLU A 546 14.92 2.74 -7.17
CA GLU A 546 15.24 2.13 -5.87
C GLU A 546 16.16 0.91 -5.99
N LYS A 547 15.99 0.12 -7.06
CA LYS A 547 16.79 -1.05 -7.38
C LYS A 547 17.26 -0.96 -8.84
N PRO A 548 18.34 -0.22 -9.13
CA PRO A 548 18.83 -0.11 -10.49
C PRO A 548 19.32 -1.49 -11.00
N ASN A 549 19.07 -1.78 -12.27
CA ASN A 549 19.68 -2.95 -12.90
C ASN A 549 21.18 -2.72 -13.20
N ALA A 550 21.89 -3.77 -13.64
CA ALA A 550 23.32 -3.70 -13.89
C ALA A 550 23.70 -2.66 -14.98
N ALA A 551 22.90 -2.51 -16.04
CA ALA A 551 23.16 -1.53 -17.09
C ALA A 551 23.07 -0.09 -16.56
N GLN A 552 22.03 0.21 -15.78
CA GLN A 552 21.80 1.50 -15.14
C GLN A 552 22.90 1.82 -14.11
N PHE A 553 23.27 0.84 -13.29
CA PHE A 553 24.33 1.01 -12.30
C PHE A 553 25.68 1.26 -12.97
N ASN A 554 26.03 0.49 -13.99
CA ASN A 554 27.26 0.68 -14.76
C ASN A 554 27.31 2.04 -15.49
N TYR A 555 26.19 2.52 -15.99
CA TYR A 555 26.12 3.84 -16.60
C TYR A 555 26.53 4.97 -15.62
N LEU A 556 26.14 4.85 -14.35
CA LEU A 556 26.49 5.86 -13.34
C LEU A 556 27.90 5.74 -12.78
N THR A 557 28.44 4.55 -12.75
CA THR A 557 29.76 4.29 -12.12
C THR A 557 30.90 4.32 -13.11
N GLY A 558 30.64 4.40 -14.43
CA GLY A 558 31.62 4.63 -15.47
C GLY A 558 32.08 3.70 -16.33
#